data_6742b6f0595909110b646120b995addd
#
_entry.id   6742b6f0595909110b646120b995addd
#
_cell.length_a   1.000
_cell.length_b   1.000
_cell.length_c   1.000
_cell.angle_alpha   90.00
_cell.angle_beta   90.00
_cell.angle_gamma   90.00
#
_symmetry.space_group_name_H-M   'P 1'
#
loop_
_entity.id
_entity.type
_entity.pdbx_description
1 polymer ?
#
loop_
_entity_poly.entity_id
_entity_poly.type
_entity_poly.pdbx_seq_one_letter_code
_entity_poly.pdbx_strand_id
1 'polypeptide(L)'
;GEVEYTSQAERYDDSMKVKLSDIAKVRASDLKIEVPGKSQKIVLADTELPQDIGDGALLGSWYFDKEGQIDESASSKGTSIKNKVNYAIALKITVNQEIAKPELSLTSASIGLSNYRKAFFAHLQNPLPALMTNINYEGYVTKQGETKALYQNDLEKRKMAPQSSYQFPIFLKAGEFKAGTYTYHLRATTTDPKWEKKTWEWTKDFTIKADDAKKFNQQAINDATAKTNWVLWLILASVAIL
;
A
#
# COMPACT_ATOMS: atom_id res chain seq x y z
N GLY A 1 -0.89 3.29 -5.86
CA GLY A 1 -0.14 2.11 -5.51
C GLY A 1 -0.39 1.01 -6.51
N GLU A 2 0.54 0.13 -6.63
CA GLU A 2 0.32 -1.13 -7.34
C GLU A 2 -0.38 -2.10 -6.39
N VAL A 3 -1.15 -3.02 -6.95
CA VAL A 3 -1.72 -4.12 -6.18
C VAL A 3 -0.56 -5.06 -5.84
N GLU A 4 -0.32 -5.24 -4.55
CA GLU A 4 0.70 -6.15 -4.06
C GLU A 4 0.06 -7.49 -3.71
N TYR A 5 0.71 -8.57 -4.12
CA TYR A 5 0.30 -9.93 -3.82
C TYR A 5 1.23 -10.50 -2.76
N THR A 6 0.68 -10.94 -1.64
CA THR A 6 1.43 -11.51 -0.53
C THR A 6 0.88 -12.88 -0.14
N SER A 7 1.74 -13.74 0.38
CA SER A 7 1.34 -15.05 0.91
C SER A 7 0.57 -14.97 2.23
N GLN A 8 0.71 -13.87 2.94
CA GLN A 8 0.09 -13.65 4.24
C GLN A 8 -0.47 -12.24 4.30
N ALA A 9 -1.76 -12.11 4.04
CA ALA A 9 -2.47 -10.88 4.32
C ALA A 9 -2.79 -10.85 5.81
N GLU A 10 -2.13 -9.95 6.54
CA GLU A 10 -2.38 -9.78 7.98
C GLU A 10 -3.77 -9.21 8.24
N ARG A 11 -4.31 -8.44 7.30
CA ARG A 11 -5.60 -7.79 7.45
C ARG A 11 -6.30 -7.65 6.11
N TYR A 12 -7.58 -7.98 6.10
CA TYR A 12 -8.50 -7.71 4.98
C TYR A 12 -9.35 -6.49 5.28
N ASP A 13 -9.83 -5.82 4.22
CA ASP A 13 -10.80 -4.73 4.37
C ASP A 13 -12.14 -5.27 4.84
N ASP A 14 -12.84 -4.51 5.69
CA ASP A 14 -14.13 -4.93 6.27
C ASP A 14 -15.23 -5.07 5.21
N SER A 15 -15.07 -4.46 4.02
CA SER A 15 -15.97 -4.64 2.88
C SER A 15 -15.78 -5.97 2.15
N MET A 16 -14.70 -6.71 2.40
CA MET A 16 -14.43 -7.99 1.76
C MET A 16 -15.31 -9.10 2.34
N LYS A 17 -16.31 -9.49 1.57
CA LYS A 17 -17.27 -10.54 1.96
C LYS A 17 -16.76 -11.95 1.71
N VAL A 18 -16.02 -12.13 0.63
CA VAL A 18 -15.53 -13.44 0.18
C VAL A 18 -14.05 -13.31 -0.17
N LYS A 19 -13.22 -14.17 0.39
CA LYS A 19 -11.80 -14.26 0.06
C LYS A 19 -11.60 -15.26 -1.06
N LEU A 20 -10.70 -14.97 -1.98
CA LEU A 20 -10.39 -15.91 -3.06
C LEU A 20 -9.87 -17.25 -2.53
N SER A 21 -9.14 -17.26 -1.41
CA SER A 21 -8.66 -18.47 -0.73
C SER A 21 -9.78 -19.38 -0.23
N ASP A 22 -10.96 -18.86 -0.01
CA ASP A 22 -12.10 -19.66 0.49
C ASP A 22 -12.79 -20.42 -0.63
N ILE A 23 -12.72 -19.90 -1.86
CA ILE A 23 -13.44 -20.41 -3.04
C ILE A 23 -12.56 -21.07 -4.09
N ALA A 24 -11.24 -20.78 -4.14
CA ALA A 24 -10.31 -21.37 -5.10
C ALA A 24 -9.21 -22.12 -4.34
N LYS A 25 -9.36 -23.44 -4.24
CA LYS A 25 -8.48 -24.29 -3.45
C LYS A 25 -7.62 -25.18 -4.34
N VAL A 26 -6.32 -25.10 -4.16
CA VAL A 26 -5.39 -26.06 -4.78
C VAL A 26 -5.66 -27.45 -4.20
N ARG A 27 -5.69 -28.48 -5.06
CA ARG A 27 -5.89 -29.85 -4.62
C ARG A 27 -4.79 -30.28 -3.65
N ALA A 28 -5.15 -31.07 -2.65
CA ALA A 28 -4.21 -31.53 -1.62
C ALA A 28 -2.97 -32.25 -2.20
N SER A 29 -3.12 -32.97 -3.33
CA SER A 29 -2.03 -33.60 -4.07
C SER A 29 -1.04 -32.61 -4.68
N ASP A 30 -1.43 -31.36 -4.89
CA ASP A 30 -0.67 -30.35 -5.60
C ASP A 30 -0.14 -29.25 -4.67
N LEU A 31 -0.41 -29.35 -3.35
CA LEU A 31 0.11 -28.41 -2.35
C LEU A 31 1.63 -28.47 -2.22
N LYS A 32 2.21 -29.64 -2.51
CA LYS A 32 3.65 -29.86 -2.57
C LYS A 32 3.99 -30.63 -3.82
N ILE A 33 4.73 -30.01 -4.72
CA ILE A 33 5.08 -30.60 -6.02
C ILE A 33 6.58 -30.54 -6.25
N GLU A 34 7.08 -31.56 -6.93
CA GLU A 34 8.45 -31.59 -7.44
C GLU A 34 8.41 -31.32 -8.95
N VAL A 35 9.21 -30.35 -9.40
CA VAL A 35 9.35 -29.98 -10.81
C VAL A 35 10.80 -30.20 -11.22
N PRO A 36 11.14 -31.31 -11.90
CA PRO A 36 12.49 -31.55 -12.40
C PRO A 36 12.96 -30.49 -13.37
N GLY A 37 14.27 -30.30 -13.47
CA GLY A 37 14.84 -29.31 -14.39
C GLY A 37 14.36 -29.54 -15.84
N LYS A 38 14.03 -28.42 -16.54
CA LYS A 38 13.51 -28.42 -17.92
C LYS A 38 12.17 -29.15 -18.10
N SER A 39 11.38 -29.29 -17.03
CA SER A 39 10.05 -29.90 -17.07
C SER A 39 8.97 -28.91 -16.64
N GLN A 40 7.72 -29.30 -16.79
CA GLN A 40 6.55 -28.55 -16.35
C GLN A 40 5.62 -29.44 -15.54
N LYS A 41 4.87 -28.84 -14.62
CA LYS A 41 3.84 -29.52 -13.83
C LYS A 41 2.56 -28.70 -13.90
N ILE A 42 1.44 -29.38 -14.13
CA ILE A 42 0.12 -28.77 -14.06
C ILE A 42 -0.37 -28.88 -12.62
N VAL A 43 -0.76 -27.75 -12.04
CA VAL A 43 -1.39 -27.63 -10.72
C VAL A 43 -2.87 -27.37 -10.95
N LEU A 44 -3.72 -28.14 -10.28
CA LEU A 44 -5.16 -28.01 -10.39
C LEU A 44 -5.73 -27.36 -9.13
N ALA A 45 -6.67 -26.44 -9.33
CA ALA A 45 -7.45 -25.85 -8.26
C ALA A 45 -8.93 -26.01 -8.55
N ASP A 46 -9.68 -26.40 -7.55
CA ASP A 46 -11.12 -26.48 -7.60
C ASP A 46 -11.70 -25.15 -7.13
N THR A 47 -12.71 -24.62 -7.87
CA THR A 47 -13.34 -23.35 -7.56
C THR A 47 -14.81 -23.57 -7.29
N GLU A 48 -15.26 -23.16 -6.09
CA GLU A 48 -16.66 -23.23 -5.67
C GLU A 48 -17.13 -21.84 -5.28
N LEU A 49 -18.06 -21.28 -6.06
CA LEU A 49 -18.61 -19.96 -5.82
C LEU A 49 -19.86 -20.04 -4.92
N PRO A 50 -19.95 -19.24 -3.84
CA PRO A 50 -21.20 -19.09 -3.11
C PRO A 50 -22.35 -18.63 -4.00
N GLN A 51 -23.57 -19.14 -3.75
CA GLN A 51 -24.72 -18.80 -4.58
C GLN A 51 -25.12 -17.31 -4.52
N ASP A 52 -24.79 -16.64 -3.44
CA ASP A 52 -25.10 -15.23 -3.15
C ASP A 52 -23.90 -14.27 -3.36
N ILE A 53 -22.87 -14.70 -4.09
CA ILE A 53 -21.65 -13.93 -4.25
C ILE A 53 -21.85 -12.59 -4.97
N GLY A 54 -22.91 -12.46 -5.76
CA GLY A 54 -23.24 -11.25 -6.51
C GLY A 54 -22.35 -11.00 -7.72
N ASP A 55 -22.46 -9.78 -8.27
CA ASP A 55 -21.66 -9.33 -9.42
C ASP A 55 -20.28 -8.85 -9.00
N GLY A 56 -19.34 -8.80 -9.93
CA GLY A 56 -18.07 -8.14 -9.76
C GLY A 56 -16.84 -9.04 -9.88
N ALA A 57 -15.71 -8.58 -9.34
CA ALA A 57 -14.45 -9.26 -9.46
C ALA A 57 -13.86 -9.61 -8.09
N LEU A 58 -13.35 -10.80 -7.97
CA LEU A 58 -12.48 -11.25 -6.89
C LEU A 58 -11.04 -11.24 -7.37
N LEU A 59 -10.13 -10.77 -6.54
CA LEU A 59 -8.71 -10.69 -6.85
C LEU A 59 -7.91 -11.38 -5.75
N GLY A 60 -6.92 -12.15 -6.16
CA GLY A 60 -5.97 -12.80 -5.27
C GLY A 60 -4.77 -13.32 -6.04
N SER A 61 -4.02 -14.21 -5.43
CA SER A 61 -2.89 -14.86 -6.09
C SER A 61 -2.68 -16.26 -5.59
N TRP A 62 -2.14 -17.11 -6.45
CA TRP A 62 -1.46 -18.32 -6.02
C TRP A 62 0.00 -17.97 -5.76
N TYR A 63 0.45 -18.38 -4.60
CA TYR A 63 1.79 -18.12 -4.12
C TYR A 63 2.57 -19.42 -4.11
N PHE A 64 3.71 -19.44 -4.80
CA PHE A 64 4.59 -20.58 -4.89
C PHE A 64 5.88 -20.29 -4.13
N ASP A 65 6.15 -21.13 -3.17
CA ASP A 65 7.34 -21.08 -2.34
C ASP A 65 8.26 -22.25 -2.68
N LYS A 66 9.52 -21.97 -2.97
CA LYS A 66 10.51 -23.04 -3.23
C LYS A 66 11.12 -23.48 -1.92
N GLU A 67 10.93 -24.75 -1.56
CA GLU A 67 11.60 -25.34 -0.40
C GLU A 67 13.12 -25.43 -0.60
N GLY A 68 13.88 -25.32 0.49
CA GLY A 68 15.33 -25.51 0.49
C GLY A 68 16.16 -24.36 -0.05
N GLN A 69 15.58 -23.21 -0.37
CA GLN A 69 16.34 -21.99 -0.72
C GLN A 69 16.89 -21.29 0.53
N ILE A 70 17.75 -21.94 1.27
CA ILE A 70 18.63 -21.28 2.21
C ILE A 70 20.03 -21.42 1.63
N ASP A 71 20.52 -20.40 0.94
CA ASP A 71 21.93 -20.34 0.58
C ASP A 71 22.75 -20.22 1.88
N GLU A 72 23.31 -21.34 2.32
CA GLU A 72 24.23 -21.40 3.47
C GLU A 72 25.60 -20.77 3.17
N SER A 73 25.80 -20.22 1.98
CA SER A 73 27.09 -19.79 1.47
C SER A 73 27.63 -18.46 1.99
N ALA A 74 27.03 -17.87 3.04
CA ALA A 74 27.56 -16.63 3.64
C ALA A 74 27.75 -16.78 5.16
N SER A 75 28.63 -17.68 5.58
CA SER A 75 29.18 -17.67 6.93
C SER A 75 30.50 -16.92 6.96
N SER A 76 30.46 -15.61 6.80
CA SER A 76 31.51 -14.71 7.27
C SER A 76 30.94 -13.83 8.35
N LYS A 77 31.73 -13.56 9.39
CA LYS A 77 31.39 -12.71 10.55
C LYS A 77 30.76 -11.40 10.07
N GLY A 78 29.43 -11.32 10.07
CA GLY A 78 28.68 -10.15 9.61
C GLY A 78 27.19 -10.47 9.43
N THR A 79 26.38 -9.48 9.21
CA THR A 79 24.95 -9.60 8.94
C THR A 79 24.73 -10.45 7.67
N SER A 80 24.13 -11.64 7.80
CA SER A 80 23.77 -12.46 6.65
C SER A 80 22.39 -12.03 6.11
N ILE A 81 22.31 -11.67 4.85
CA ILE A 81 21.03 -11.42 4.14
C ILE A 81 20.62 -12.74 3.49
N LYS A 82 19.49 -13.28 3.91
CA LYS A 82 18.89 -14.48 3.29
C LYS A 82 17.88 -14.04 2.23
N ASN A 83 18.18 -14.31 0.98
CA ASN A 83 17.25 -14.04 -0.12
C ASN A 83 16.38 -15.26 -0.35
N LYS A 84 15.05 -15.07 -0.36
CA LYS A 84 14.08 -16.10 -0.72
C LYS A 84 13.32 -15.64 -1.97
N VAL A 85 13.35 -16.46 -3.02
CA VAL A 85 12.62 -16.17 -4.26
C VAL A 85 11.31 -16.93 -4.25
N ASN A 86 10.22 -16.18 -4.37
CA ASN A 86 8.87 -16.71 -4.41
C ASN A 86 8.18 -16.23 -5.70
N TYR A 87 7.18 -16.96 -6.16
CA TYR A 87 6.40 -16.62 -7.33
C TYR A 87 4.94 -16.38 -6.94
N ALA A 88 4.36 -15.28 -7.37
CA ALA A 88 2.94 -15.00 -7.20
C ALA A 88 2.29 -14.91 -8.58
N ILE A 89 1.27 -15.71 -8.82
CA ILE A 89 0.46 -15.67 -10.04
C ILE A 89 -0.86 -15.00 -9.69
N ALA A 90 -1.09 -13.80 -10.24
CA ALA A 90 -2.33 -13.06 -10.02
C ALA A 90 -3.52 -13.84 -10.61
N LEU A 91 -4.59 -13.91 -9.84
CA LEU A 91 -5.85 -14.51 -10.23
C LEU A 91 -6.98 -13.49 -10.10
N LYS A 92 -7.67 -13.21 -11.20
CA LYS A 92 -8.91 -12.43 -11.23
C LYS A 92 -10.06 -13.36 -11.64
N ILE A 93 -11.09 -13.46 -10.81
CA ILE A 93 -12.34 -14.13 -11.15
C ILE A 93 -13.41 -13.07 -11.28
N THR A 94 -14.04 -12.97 -12.45
CA THR A 94 -15.22 -12.14 -12.65
C THR A 94 -16.46 -13.02 -12.49
N VAL A 95 -17.35 -12.62 -11.58
CA VAL A 95 -18.59 -13.34 -11.29
C VAL A 95 -19.73 -12.58 -11.97
N ASN A 96 -20.55 -13.31 -12.71
CA ASN A 96 -21.66 -12.78 -13.49
C ASN A 96 -21.25 -11.64 -14.42
N GLN A 97 -21.26 -10.40 -13.93
CA GLN A 97 -20.93 -9.21 -14.70
C GLN A 97 -20.07 -8.24 -13.89
N GLU A 98 -19.44 -7.31 -14.56
CA GLU A 98 -18.69 -6.22 -13.90
C GLU A 98 -19.67 -5.26 -13.21
N ILE A 99 -19.22 -4.62 -12.13
CA ILE A 99 -19.98 -3.62 -11.39
C ILE A 99 -20.31 -2.43 -12.30
N ALA A 100 -21.57 -2.00 -12.28
CA ALA A 100 -22.09 -0.97 -13.20
C ALA A 100 -21.50 0.44 -12.94
N LYS A 101 -21.11 0.76 -11.69
CA LYS A 101 -20.55 2.08 -11.32
C LYS A 101 -19.44 1.93 -10.29
N PRO A 102 -18.33 2.69 -10.43
CA PRO A 102 -17.27 2.68 -9.44
C PRO A 102 -17.67 3.49 -8.21
N GLU A 103 -17.18 3.07 -7.05
CA GLU A 103 -17.33 3.81 -5.80
C GLU A 103 -16.00 3.86 -5.05
N LEU A 104 -15.73 5.01 -4.45
CA LEU A 104 -14.56 5.26 -3.64
C LEU A 104 -14.93 6.21 -2.51
N SER A 105 -14.44 5.96 -1.31
CA SER A 105 -14.69 6.80 -0.14
C SER A 105 -13.40 7.17 0.58
N LEU A 106 -13.36 8.39 1.15
CA LEU A 106 -12.34 8.82 2.09
C LEU A 106 -12.85 8.56 3.51
N THR A 107 -12.30 7.56 4.18
CA THR A 107 -12.76 7.14 5.52
C THR A 107 -12.14 7.98 6.64
N SER A 108 -10.84 8.27 6.55
CA SER A 108 -10.12 9.06 7.55
C SER A 108 -8.86 9.71 6.99
N ALA A 109 -8.26 10.60 7.78
CA ALA A 109 -6.93 11.12 7.55
C ALA A 109 -6.08 10.99 8.82
N SER A 110 -4.78 10.76 8.69
CA SER A 110 -3.86 10.56 9.80
C SER A 110 -2.42 10.96 9.44
N ILE A 111 -1.52 10.85 10.41
CA ILE A 111 -0.08 10.88 10.17
C ILE A 111 0.55 9.53 10.45
N GLY A 112 1.72 9.29 9.89
CA GLY A 112 2.47 8.07 10.13
C GLY A 112 3.78 8.01 9.36
N LEU A 113 4.32 6.81 9.21
CA LEU A 113 5.52 6.55 8.45
C LEU A 113 5.23 5.61 7.28
N SER A 114 5.79 5.91 6.12
CA SER A 114 5.89 5.01 4.98
C SER A 114 7.37 4.83 4.64
N ASN A 115 7.89 3.62 4.74
CA ASN A 115 9.31 3.30 4.58
C ASN A 115 10.21 4.22 5.47
N TYR A 116 9.81 4.40 6.72
CA TYR A 116 10.47 5.28 7.71
C TYR A 116 10.53 6.76 7.32
N ARG A 117 9.70 7.20 6.36
CA ARG A 117 9.53 8.61 5.98
C ARG A 117 8.21 9.13 6.50
N LYS A 118 8.20 10.34 7.04
CA LYS A 118 6.99 11.01 7.53
C LYS A 118 6.01 11.30 6.40
N ALA A 119 4.75 10.92 6.60
CA ALA A 119 3.67 11.20 5.65
C ALA A 119 2.35 11.51 6.35
N PHE A 120 1.57 12.36 5.72
CA PHE A 120 0.12 12.48 5.94
C PHE A 120 -0.57 11.43 5.06
N PHE A 121 -1.55 10.73 5.61
CA PHE A 121 -2.29 9.70 4.90
C PHE A 121 -3.76 10.04 4.76
N ALA A 122 -4.30 9.93 3.56
CA ALA A 122 -5.72 9.77 3.33
C ALA A 122 -6.04 8.28 3.25
N HIS A 123 -6.97 7.80 4.06
CA HIS A 123 -7.41 6.42 4.05
C HIS A 123 -8.61 6.28 3.13
N LEU A 124 -8.39 5.66 1.99
CA LEU A 124 -9.38 5.41 0.96
C LEU A 124 -9.89 3.98 1.05
N GLN A 125 -11.16 3.78 0.72
CA GLN A 125 -11.81 2.48 0.62
C GLN A 125 -12.53 2.34 -0.72
N ASN A 126 -12.28 1.22 -1.40
CA ASN A 126 -13.10 0.70 -2.47
C ASN A 126 -14.02 -0.37 -1.87
N PRO A 127 -15.29 -0.07 -1.56
CA PRO A 127 -16.18 -1.02 -0.92
C PRO A 127 -16.76 -2.06 -1.88
N LEU A 128 -16.57 -1.86 -3.18
CA LEU A 128 -17.17 -2.69 -4.22
C LEU A 128 -16.24 -3.82 -4.69
N PRO A 129 -16.78 -4.95 -5.14
CA PRO A 129 -16.03 -6.02 -5.79
C PRO A 129 -15.65 -5.62 -7.23
N ALA A 130 -14.96 -4.50 -7.37
CA ALA A 130 -14.56 -3.91 -8.64
C ALA A 130 -13.08 -3.53 -8.64
N LEU A 131 -12.30 -4.11 -9.54
CA LEU A 131 -10.94 -3.66 -9.80
C LEU A 131 -11.00 -2.33 -10.54
N MET A 132 -10.57 -1.24 -9.91
CA MET A 132 -10.46 0.07 -10.53
C MET A 132 -9.06 0.29 -11.09
N THR A 133 -8.98 0.84 -12.29
CA THR A 133 -7.72 1.18 -12.97
C THR A 133 -7.71 2.66 -13.39
N ASN A 134 -6.57 3.14 -13.86
CA ASN A 134 -6.40 4.51 -14.36
C ASN A 134 -6.92 5.57 -13.36
N ILE A 135 -6.60 5.40 -12.08
CA ILE A 135 -6.98 6.37 -11.04
C ILE A 135 -5.85 7.38 -10.91
N ASN A 136 -6.18 8.65 -11.04
CA ASN A 136 -5.30 9.77 -10.71
C ASN A 136 -5.74 10.36 -9.37
N TYR A 137 -4.77 10.56 -8.49
CA TYR A 137 -4.96 11.20 -7.18
C TYR A 137 -4.21 12.51 -7.14
N GLU A 138 -4.87 13.56 -6.71
CA GLU A 138 -4.31 14.89 -6.46
C GLU A 138 -4.64 15.26 -5.02
N GLY A 139 -3.62 15.42 -4.17
CA GLY A 139 -3.85 15.65 -2.75
C GLY A 139 -2.94 16.70 -2.15
N TYR A 140 -3.48 17.49 -1.21
CA TYR A 140 -2.71 18.44 -0.43
C TYR A 140 -3.24 18.57 1.00
N VAL A 141 -2.39 19.08 1.89
CA VAL A 141 -2.72 19.32 3.30
C VAL A 141 -2.54 20.81 3.60
N THR A 142 -3.51 21.39 4.31
CA THR A 142 -3.45 22.74 4.87
C THR A 142 -3.52 22.69 6.40
N LYS A 143 -3.22 23.79 7.08
CA LYS A 143 -3.75 23.97 8.43
C LYS A 143 -5.24 24.25 8.36
N GLN A 144 -5.97 23.83 9.38
CA GLN A 144 -7.40 24.08 9.45
C GLN A 144 -7.70 25.58 9.31
N GLY A 145 -8.63 25.91 8.41
CA GLY A 145 -9.03 27.30 8.14
C GLY A 145 -8.07 28.09 7.23
N GLU A 146 -6.94 27.50 6.82
CA GLU A 146 -6.02 28.12 5.88
C GLU A 146 -6.20 27.53 4.46
N THR A 147 -5.93 28.36 3.44
CA THR A 147 -6.01 27.94 2.03
C THR A 147 -4.65 27.55 1.44
N LYS A 148 -3.57 27.92 2.12
CA LYS A 148 -2.20 27.65 1.65
C LYS A 148 -1.85 26.19 1.85
N ALA A 149 -1.54 25.48 0.76
CA ALA A 149 -1.04 24.12 0.82
C ALA A 149 0.34 24.08 1.50
N LEU A 150 0.47 23.24 2.53
CA LEU A 150 1.73 22.97 3.22
C LEU A 150 2.54 21.89 2.48
N TYR A 151 1.86 20.83 2.07
CA TYR A 151 2.43 19.67 1.39
C TYR A 151 1.42 19.18 0.37
N GLN A 152 1.92 18.61 -0.73
CA GLN A 152 1.11 18.03 -1.79
C GLN A 152 1.78 16.82 -2.42
N ASN A 153 0.96 15.94 -3.00
CA ASN A 153 1.41 14.80 -3.77
C ASN A 153 0.35 14.44 -4.83
N ASP A 154 0.83 14.09 -6.01
CA ASP A 154 -0.01 13.65 -7.12
C ASP A 154 0.50 12.27 -7.59
N LEU A 155 -0.42 11.35 -7.81
CA LEU A 155 -0.13 10.03 -8.32
C LEU A 155 -1.06 9.70 -9.48
N GLU A 156 -0.47 9.27 -10.59
CA GLU A 156 -1.23 8.97 -11.80
C GLU A 156 -1.29 7.47 -12.08
N LYS A 157 -2.31 7.06 -12.85
CA LYS A 157 -2.50 5.71 -13.41
C LYS A 157 -2.42 4.61 -12.35
N ARG A 158 -2.99 4.89 -11.17
CA ARG A 158 -3.02 3.92 -10.06
C ARG A 158 -4.15 2.92 -10.26
N LYS A 159 -4.03 1.81 -9.54
CA LYS A 159 -5.05 0.76 -9.48
C LYS A 159 -5.47 0.58 -8.03
N MET A 160 -6.70 0.16 -7.83
CA MET A 160 -7.21 -0.20 -6.52
C MET A 160 -7.95 -1.53 -6.61
N ALA A 161 -7.56 -2.46 -5.76
CA ALA A 161 -8.15 -3.80 -5.72
C ALA A 161 -9.63 -3.75 -5.33
N PRO A 162 -10.41 -4.77 -5.70
CA PRO A 162 -11.76 -4.95 -5.19
C PRO A 162 -11.77 -5.01 -3.66
N GLN A 163 -12.78 -4.41 -3.04
CA GLN A 163 -13.03 -4.50 -1.58
C GLN A 163 -11.75 -4.32 -0.76
N SER A 164 -11.11 -3.17 -0.94
CA SER A 164 -9.78 -2.89 -0.38
C SER A 164 -9.65 -1.48 0.14
N SER A 165 -8.65 -1.29 1.00
CA SER A 165 -8.23 0.02 1.51
C SER A 165 -6.90 0.43 0.90
N TYR A 166 -6.71 1.72 0.73
CA TYR A 166 -5.45 2.32 0.28
C TYR A 166 -5.12 3.57 1.10
N GLN A 167 -3.87 3.71 1.49
CA GLN A 167 -3.36 4.89 2.16
C GLN A 167 -2.62 5.77 1.17
N PHE A 168 -3.25 6.86 0.72
CA PHE A 168 -2.61 7.83 -0.16
C PHE A 168 -1.68 8.73 0.65
N PRO A 169 -0.34 8.68 0.41
CA PRO A 169 0.63 9.42 1.20
C PRO A 169 0.93 10.79 0.63
N ILE A 170 1.05 11.80 1.49
CA ILE A 170 1.71 13.08 1.20
C ILE A 170 2.92 13.18 2.10
N PHE A 171 4.12 13.03 1.52
CA PHE A 171 5.37 13.04 2.28
C PHE A 171 5.77 14.45 2.71
N LEU A 172 6.29 14.57 3.93
CA LEU A 172 7.02 15.76 4.34
C LEU A 172 8.35 15.80 3.58
N LYS A 173 8.60 16.88 2.85
CA LYS A 173 9.88 17.06 2.15
C LYS A 173 11.01 17.43 3.12
N ALA A 174 10.67 18.16 4.19
CA ALA A 174 11.56 18.57 5.28
C ALA A 174 10.74 18.96 6.51
N GLY A 175 11.38 18.95 7.68
CA GLY A 175 10.76 19.38 8.93
C GLY A 175 10.15 18.27 9.75
N GLU A 176 9.36 18.65 10.73
CA GLU A 176 8.75 17.77 11.71
C GLU A 176 7.24 17.91 11.70
N PHE A 177 6.53 16.85 12.10
CA PHE A 177 5.13 16.99 12.44
C PHE A 177 4.99 17.93 13.63
N LYS A 178 4.03 18.85 13.52
CA LYS A 178 3.66 19.77 14.60
C LYS A 178 2.24 19.43 15.06
N ALA A 179 2.02 19.44 16.37
CA ALA A 179 0.68 19.28 16.92
C ALA A 179 -0.25 20.40 16.42
N GLY A 180 -1.51 20.07 16.20
CA GLY A 180 -2.52 21.00 15.70
C GLY A 180 -3.56 20.32 14.81
N THR A 181 -4.52 21.10 14.33
CA THR A 181 -5.56 20.62 13.42
C THR A 181 -5.23 21.00 11.97
N TYR A 182 -5.40 20.03 11.11
CA TYR A 182 -5.08 20.10 9.67
C TYR A 182 -6.29 19.66 8.87
N THR A 183 -6.33 20.09 7.61
CA THR A 183 -7.32 19.66 6.65
C THR A 183 -6.63 18.94 5.49
N TYR A 184 -7.05 17.71 5.24
CA TYR A 184 -6.64 16.92 4.07
C TYR A 184 -7.64 17.16 2.95
N HIS A 185 -7.13 17.56 1.78
CA HIS A 185 -7.90 17.73 0.55
C HIS A 185 -7.44 16.66 -0.45
N LEU A 186 -8.39 15.96 -1.03
CA LEU A 186 -8.09 14.90 -2.00
C LEU A 186 -9.11 14.89 -3.12
N ARG A 187 -8.61 14.85 -4.35
CA ARG A 187 -9.37 14.55 -5.55
C ARG A 187 -8.89 13.22 -6.11
N ALA A 188 -9.82 12.34 -6.45
CA ALA A 188 -9.54 11.11 -7.19
C ALA A 188 -10.37 11.09 -8.47
N THR A 189 -9.74 10.78 -9.59
CA THR A 189 -10.43 10.66 -10.88
C THR A 189 -10.06 9.34 -11.54
N THR A 190 -11.06 8.53 -11.89
CA THR A 190 -10.85 7.35 -12.73
C THR A 190 -11.28 7.58 -14.17
N THR A 191 -10.47 7.07 -15.09
CA THR A 191 -10.76 6.94 -16.51
C THR A 191 -10.71 5.48 -16.94
N ASP A 192 -11.09 4.57 -16.03
CA ASP A 192 -11.20 3.15 -16.34
C ASP A 192 -12.19 2.93 -17.49
N PRO A 193 -11.81 2.22 -18.57
CA PRO A 193 -12.67 2.06 -19.75
C PRO A 193 -13.96 1.30 -19.49
N LYS A 194 -14.12 0.66 -18.32
CA LYS A 194 -15.37 0.00 -17.93
C LYS A 194 -16.50 0.98 -17.59
N TRP A 195 -16.15 2.22 -17.28
CA TRP A 195 -17.10 3.22 -16.79
C TRP A 195 -16.89 4.57 -17.47
N GLU A 196 -17.90 5.43 -17.37
CA GLU A 196 -17.71 6.85 -17.64
C GLU A 196 -16.72 7.46 -16.64
N LYS A 197 -16.00 8.50 -17.07
CA LYS A 197 -15.09 9.25 -16.19
C LYS A 197 -15.80 9.65 -14.90
N LYS A 198 -15.24 9.26 -13.77
CA LYS A 198 -15.76 9.58 -12.44
C LYS A 198 -14.72 10.33 -11.62
N THR A 199 -15.16 11.40 -10.97
CA THR A 199 -14.35 12.19 -10.04
C THR A 199 -15.01 12.23 -8.68
N TRP A 200 -14.22 12.10 -7.64
CA TRP A 200 -14.57 12.29 -6.24
C TRP A 200 -13.68 13.39 -5.65
N GLU A 201 -14.25 14.21 -4.78
CA GLU A 201 -13.53 15.25 -4.06
C GLU A 201 -13.92 15.18 -2.59
N TRP A 202 -12.92 15.22 -1.72
CA TRP A 202 -13.11 15.18 -0.28
C TRP A 202 -12.23 16.19 0.43
N THR A 203 -12.76 16.65 1.54
CA THR A 203 -12.06 17.45 2.53
C THR A 203 -12.26 16.80 3.88
N LYS A 204 -11.17 16.55 4.63
CA LYS A 204 -11.21 15.86 5.92
C LYS A 204 -10.32 16.53 6.94
N ASP A 205 -10.93 17.05 8.00
CA ASP A 205 -10.18 17.57 9.14
C ASP A 205 -9.65 16.41 10.00
N PHE A 206 -8.46 16.60 10.54
CA PHE A 206 -7.83 15.67 11.48
C PHE A 206 -6.87 16.40 12.41
N THR A 207 -6.64 15.85 13.60
CA THR A 207 -5.79 16.44 14.62
C THR A 207 -4.54 15.61 14.85
N ILE A 208 -3.40 16.27 14.82
CA ILE A 208 -2.11 15.71 15.23
C ILE A 208 -1.92 16.00 16.72
N LYS A 209 -1.89 14.97 17.55
CA LYS A 209 -1.56 15.06 18.97
C LYS A 209 -0.05 15.26 19.15
N ALA A 210 0.34 15.95 20.22
CA ALA A 210 1.76 16.20 20.51
C ALA A 210 2.58 14.90 20.66
N ASP A 211 2.00 13.89 21.29
CA ASP A 211 2.66 12.59 21.49
C ASP A 211 2.85 11.83 20.18
N ASP A 212 1.85 11.85 19.29
CA ASP A 212 1.95 11.23 17.96
C ASP A 212 3.01 11.93 17.11
N ALA A 213 3.01 13.26 17.11
CA ALA A 213 4.03 14.05 16.42
C ALA A 213 5.44 13.68 16.90
N LYS A 214 5.66 13.67 18.23
CA LYS A 214 6.93 13.32 18.84
C LYS A 214 7.36 11.89 18.46
N LYS A 215 6.46 10.93 18.59
CA LYS A 215 6.69 9.52 18.25
C LYS A 215 7.17 9.36 16.81
N PHE A 216 6.41 9.86 15.82
CA PHE A 216 6.76 9.70 14.42
C PHE A 216 7.96 10.52 13.99
N ASN A 217 8.20 11.69 14.58
CA ASN A 217 9.42 12.47 14.35
C ASN A 217 10.68 11.72 14.80
N GLN A 218 10.62 11.00 15.92
CA GLN A 218 11.74 10.20 16.43
C GLN A 218 11.99 8.92 15.62
N GLN A 219 10.92 8.31 15.09
CA GLN A 219 10.99 7.04 14.33
C GLN A 219 11.37 7.22 12.86
N ALA A 220 11.31 8.45 12.33
CA ALA A 220 11.59 8.74 10.93
C ALA A 220 13.10 8.81 10.67
N ILE A 221 13.70 7.68 10.30
CA ILE A 221 15.14 7.57 10.03
C ILE A 221 15.53 7.83 8.57
N ASN A 222 14.57 7.71 7.63
CA ASN A 222 14.79 7.90 6.20
C ASN A 222 14.34 9.27 5.68
N ASP A 223 13.95 10.17 6.57
CA ASP A 223 13.69 11.54 6.18
C ASP A 223 15.01 12.23 5.83
N ALA A 224 15.04 12.89 4.68
CA ALA A 224 16.13 13.76 4.27
C ALA A 224 16.12 15.09 5.08
N THR A 225 15.90 15.02 6.38
CA THR A 225 16.29 16.12 7.25
C THR A 225 17.79 16.09 7.27
N ALA A 226 18.40 17.11 6.67
CA ALA A 226 19.77 17.47 6.99
C ALA A 226 19.82 17.61 8.53
N LYS A 227 20.17 16.54 9.24
CA LYS A 227 20.74 16.68 10.55
C LYS A 227 21.97 17.53 10.28
N THR A 228 21.85 18.83 10.52
CA THR A 228 23.00 19.72 10.54
C THR A 228 23.95 19.04 11.49
N ASN A 229 25.01 18.47 10.94
CA ASN A 229 25.96 17.70 11.71
C ASN A 229 26.76 18.76 12.48
N TRP A 230 26.18 19.24 13.60
CA TRP A 230 26.78 20.27 14.46
C TRP A 230 28.20 19.90 14.88
N VAL A 231 28.51 18.59 14.88
CA VAL A 231 29.85 18.06 15.08
C VAL A 231 30.79 18.49 13.96
N LEU A 232 30.34 18.55 12.70
CA LEU A 232 31.13 19.10 11.58
C LEU A 232 31.42 20.59 11.77
N TRP A 233 30.49 21.37 12.31
CA TRP A 233 30.70 22.77 12.63
C TRP A 233 31.67 22.97 13.79
N LEU A 234 31.65 22.09 14.80
CA LEU A 234 32.64 22.10 15.88
C LEU A 234 34.04 21.74 15.37
N ILE A 235 34.16 20.77 14.48
CA ILE A 235 35.44 20.39 13.86
C ILE A 235 35.96 21.54 13.00
N LEU A 236 35.13 22.17 12.19
CA LEU A 236 35.53 23.34 11.38
C LEU A 236 35.89 24.55 12.23
N ALA A 237 35.20 24.78 13.34
CA ALA A 237 35.54 25.84 14.28
C ALA A 237 36.87 25.59 15.02
N SER A 238 37.20 24.33 15.34
CA SER A 238 38.47 23.98 15.98
C SER A 238 39.67 24.11 15.05
N VAL A 239 39.50 23.93 13.74
CA VAL A 239 40.57 24.11 12.73
C VAL A 239 40.82 25.57 12.42
N ALA A 240 39.87 26.48 12.65
CA ALA A 240 40.03 27.91 12.44
C ALA A 240 40.74 28.65 13.62
N ILE A 241 41.03 27.94 14.73
CA ILE A 241 41.66 28.50 15.92
C ILE A 241 43.16 28.05 16.04
N LEU A 242 43.63 27.19 15.15
CA LEU A 242 45.04 26.79 14.99
C LEU A 242 45.70 27.55 13.83
#